data_4cdb244a0f88ca2b9204a35e0aadb786
#
_entry.id   4cdb244a0f88ca2b9204a35e0aadb786
#
_cell.length_a   1.000
_cell.length_b   1.000
_cell.length_c   1.000
_cell.angle_alpha   90.00
_cell.angle_beta   90.00
_cell.angle_gamma   90.00
#
_symmetry.space_group_name_H-M   'P 1'
#
loop_
_entity.id
_entity.type
_entity.pdbx_description
1 polymer ?
#
loop_
_entity_poly.entity_id
_entity_poly.type
_entity_poly.pdbx_seq_one_letter_code
_entity_poly.pdbx_strand_id
1 'polypeptide(L)'
;MNSVADVWQVVLERLRAGGLAETAISTWFDEVEAIAIRDMTFYLCCPNDFKRGTIESIFLPNLKAALKEIFSADFDVKLLSAAERDALGQEKPKKPTSLLESGEFTFDTFVVGDSNKLAYAAARAVADAPAEHYNPLFIYGDSGLGKTHLIYAIAHEIRTKTPNAKIVYIKGDDFTNELVEAIRSGKNVEFRSKYRDADLLLMDDVQFIAGRKQTQEEFFHTFNTLYESKRQIVLTSDRSPKEMQLLDDRLQTRFEWGLLVDVQPPDFETRLAIVKNKAAQWGSVIDDDIAKYIAENVSSNVRQLEGAMNKILAYRDLIGKEMDEESANRAVRDMLRKSNEYIPTAASIIDEVSRFFGIDEAVVKGPSRSREAVTARQAAMYLVRRMTNLSTPDIGREFGGRDHTTVLHALEQVETKLQNDPGFAQTIKDITININSKK
;
A
#
# COMPACT_ATOMS: atom_id res chain seq x y z
N MET A 1 -39.35 5.09 -6.73
CA MET A 1 -38.22 5.99 -6.96
C MET A 1 -37.43 6.05 -5.66
N ASN A 2 -36.33 5.32 -5.59
CA ASN A 2 -35.58 5.17 -4.33
C ASN A 2 -34.28 5.97 -4.26
N SER A 3 -33.90 6.66 -5.32
CA SER A 3 -32.71 7.53 -5.35
C SER A 3 -32.93 8.80 -6.16
N VAL A 4 -32.13 9.83 -5.88
CA VAL A 4 -32.14 11.09 -6.64
C VAL A 4 -31.73 10.85 -8.10
N ALA A 5 -30.87 9.86 -8.33
CA ALA A 5 -30.47 9.43 -9.66
C ALA A 5 -31.65 8.81 -10.47
N ASP A 6 -32.51 8.03 -9.81
CA ASP A 6 -33.71 7.49 -10.46
C ASP A 6 -34.67 8.61 -10.92
N VAL A 7 -34.83 9.63 -10.05
CA VAL A 7 -35.63 10.83 -10.41
C VAL A 7 -35.03 11.56 -11.60
N TRP A 8 -33.71 11.67 -11.66
CA TRP A 8 -33.03 12.34 -12.77
C TRP A 8 -33.27 11.61 -14.10
N GLN A 9 -33.21 10.30 -14.11
CA GLN A 9 -33.54 9.54 -15.30
C GLN A 9 -34.98 9.78 -15.79
N VAL A 10 -35.93 9.80 -14.89
CA VAL A 10 -37.32 10.10 -15.22
C VAL A 10 -37.49 11.52 -15.74
N VAL A 11 -36.73 12.50 -15.18
CA VAL A 11 -36.74 13.89 -15.70
C VAL A 11 -36.19 13.92 -17.13
N LEU A 12 -35.09 13.23 -17.43
CA LEU A 12 -34.55 13.15 -18.80
C LEU A 12 -35.52 12.48 -19.76
N GLU A 13 -36.23 11.44 -19.36
CA GLU A 13 -37.30 10.81 -20.17
C GLU A 13 -38.44 11.78 -20.43
N ARG A 14 -38.83 12.59 -19.44
CA ARG A 14 -39.87 13.60 -19.62
C ARG A 14 -39.43 14.75 -20.56
N LEU A 15 -38.17 15.16 -20.51
CA LEU A 15 -37.61 16.14 -21.43
C LEU A 15 -37.64 15.62 -22.87
N ARG A 16 -37.37 14.30 -23.08
CA ARG A 16 -37.52 13.63 -24.41
C ARG A 16 -38.97 13.65 -24.87
N ALA A 17 -39.86 13.25 -24.00
CA ALA A 17 -41.30 13.22 -24.30
C ALA A 17 -41.86 14.64 -24.58
N GLY A 18 -41.30 15.66 -23.94
CA GLY A 18 -41.63 17.08 -24.14
C GLY A 18 -41.07 17.69 -25.42
N GLY A 19 -40.41 16.90 -26.30
CA GLY A 19 -39.94 17.34 -27.62
C GLY A 19 -38.51 17.86 -27.64
N LEU A 20 -37.73 17.68 -26.61
CA LEU A 20 -36.31 18.02 -26.64
C LEU A 20 -35.55 16.97 -27.49
N ALA A 21 -34.80 17.44 -28.46
CA ALA A 21 -34.03 16.55 -29.34
C ALA A 21 -32.98 15.75 -28.56
N GLU A 22 -32.78 14.48 -28.93
CA GLU A 22 -31.78 13.58 -28.25
C GLU A 22 -30.37 14.17 -28.29
N THR A 23 -30.02 14.87 -29.39
CA THR A 23 -28.74 15.58 -29.48
C THR A 23 -28.59 16.71 -28.46
N ALA A 24 -29.66 17.39 -28.09
CA ALA A 24 -29.66 18.42 -27.07
C ALA A 24 -29.50 17.80 -25.69
N ILE A 25 -30.14 16.64 -25.44
CA ILE A 25 -30.05 15.94 -24.16
C ILE A 25 -28.62 15.42 -23.95
N SER A 26 -28.06 14.72 -24.94
CA SER A 26 -26.69 14.20 -24.84
C SER A 26 -25.64 15.31 -24.72
N THR A 27 -25.82 16.43 -25.42
CA THR A 27 -24.85 17.53 -25.36
C THR A 27 -24.85 18.25 -24.00
N TRP A 28 -26.04 18.50 -23.45
CA TRP A 28 -26.19 19.41 -22.32
C TRP A 28 -26.39 18.69 -20.99
N PHE A 29 -26.94 17.49 -20.95
CA PHE A 29 -27.35 16.82 -19.73
C PHE A 29 -26.60 15.53 -19.39
N ASP A 30 -25.88 14.90 -20.33
CA ASP A 30 -25.19 13.62 -20.09
C ASP A 30 -24.19 13.63 -18.92
N GLU A 31 -23.53 14.78 -18.71
CA GLU A 31 -22.54 14.94 -17.64
C GLU A 31 -23.09 15.70 -16.41
N VAL A 32 -24.40 15.95 -16.39
CA VAL A 32 -25.07 16.63 -15.27
C VAL A 32 -25.47 15.60 -14.22
N GLU A 33 -25.02 15.78 -13.01
CA GLU A 33 -25.32 14.91 -11.88
C GLU A 33 -26.45 15.48 -11.03
N ALA A 34 -27.47 14.68 -10.73
CA ALA A 34 -28.47 15.04 -9.74
C ALA A 34 -27.93 14.81 -8.34
N ILE A 35 -27.88 15.86 -7.53
CA ILE A 35 -27.22 15.84 -6.23
C ILE A 35 -28.21 15.62 -5.10
N ALA A 36 -29.28 16.39 -5.04
CA ALA A 36 -30.25 16.31 -3.95
C ALA A 36 -31.61 16.87 -4.36
N ILE A 37 -32.63 16.50 -3.58
CA ILE A 37 -33.91 17.18 -3.52
C ILE A 37 -34.12 17.61 -2.08
N ARG A 38 -34.20 18.92 -1.82
CA ARG A 38 -34.43 19.49 -0.47
C ARG A 38 -35.35 20.70 -0.59
N ASP A 39 -36.30 20.83 0.31
CA ASP A 39 -37.19 21.97 0.42
C ASP A 39 -37.79 22.44 -0.94
N MET A 40 -38.34 21.47 -1.72
CA MET A 40 -38.88 21.70 -3.07
C MET A 40 -37.89 22.27 -4.08
N THR A 41 -36.57 22.06 -3.85
CA THR A 41 -35.50 22.45 -4.75
C THR A 41 -34.74 21.23 -5.23
N PHE A 42 -34.56 21.12 -6.56
CA PHE A 42 -33.79 20.07 -7.20
C PHE A 42 -32.38 20.59 -7.52
N TYR A 43 -31.38 19.99 -6.90
CA TYR A 43 -30.00 20.42 -7.05
C TYR A 43 -29.30 19.56 -8.10
N LEU A 44 -28.74 20.19 -9.12
CA LEU A 44 -27.98 19.55 -10.21
C LEU A 44 -26.55 20.11 -10.22
N CYS A 45 -25.56 19.27 -10.41
CA CYS A 45 -24.17 19.69 -10.58
C CYS A 45 -23.80 19.67 -12.07
N CYS A 46 -23.28 20.78 -12.56
CA CYS A 46 -22.78 20.91 -13.92
C CYS A 46 -21.26 20.75 -13.94
N PRO A 47 -20.69 20.12 -15.00
CA PRO A 47 -19.27 19.87 -15.12
C PRO A 47 -18.43 21.15 -15.31
N ASN A 48 -19.05 22.23 -15.85
CA ASN A 48 -18.41 23.51 -16.06
C ASN A 48 -19.42 24.66 -16.12
N ASP A 49 -18.93 25.89 -15.96
CA ASP A 49 -19.77 27.11 -15.94
C ASP A 49 -20.45 27.41 -17.28
N PHE A 50 -19.89 26.95 -18.40
CA PHE A 50 -20.48 27.14 -19.71
C PHE A 50 -21.77 26.30 -19.87
N LYS A 51 -21.72 25.01 -19.52
CA LYS A 51 -22.92 24.16 -19.51
C LYS A 51 -23.95 24.66 -18.51
N ARG A 52 -23.50 25.08 -17.33
CA ARG A 52 -24.35 25.68 -16.29
C ARG A 52 -25.12 26.88 -16.84
N GLY A 53 -24.44 27.88 -17.39
CA GLY A 53 -25.07 29.09 -17.93
C GLY A 53 -26.03 28.80 -19.08
N THR A 54 -25.71 27.83 -19.94
CA THR A 54 -26.60 27.43 -21.02
C THR A 54 -27.87 26.73 -20.53
N ILE A 55 -27.72 25.81 -19.56
CA ILE A 55 -28.88 25.11 -18.98
C ILE A 55 -29.78 26.10 -18.23
N GLU A 56 -29.17 27.04 -17.51
CA GLU A 56 -29.89 28.07 -16.74
C GLU A 56 -30.66 29.02 -17.64
N SER A 57 -30.08 29.43 -18.77
CA SER A 57 -30.70 30.39 -19.68
C SER A 57 -31.73 29.79 -20.65
N ILE A 58 -31.52 28.54 -21.10
CA ILE A 58 -32.31 27.93 -22.16
C ILE A 58 -33.25 26.83 -21.68
N PHE A 59 -32.74 25.94 -20.77
CA PHE A 59 -33.45 24.71 -20.44
C PHE A 59 -34.10 24.71 -19.05
N LEU A 60 -33.89 25.74 -18.21
CA LEU A 60 -34.49 25.83 -16.90
C LEU A 60 -36.01 25.74 -16.87
N PRO A 61 -36.74 26.40 -17.81
CA PRO A 61 -38.20 26.24 -17.90
C PRO A 61 -38.65 24.81 -18.16
N ASN A 62 -37.93 24.09 -19.05
CA ASN A 62 -38.25 22.71 -19.42
C ASN A 62 -38.01 21.77 -18.21
N LEU A 63 -36.92 21.98 -17.45
CA LEU A 63 -36.65 21.23 -16.24
C LEU A 63 -37.74 21.41 -15.16
N LYS A 64 -38.15 22.65 -14.91
CA LYS A 64 -39.23 22.97 -13.97
C LYS A 64 -40.56 22.37 -14.42
N ALA A 65 -40.89 22.40 -15.72
CA ALA A 65 -42.10 21.77 -16.26
C ALA A 65 -42.08 20.24 -16.07
N ALA A 66 -40.95 19.58 -16.38
CA ALA A 66 -40.80 18.13 -16.19
C ALA A 66 -40.93 17.73 -14.71
N LEU A 67 -40.32 18.46 -13.80
CA LEU A 67 -40.44 18.21 -12.38
C LEU A 67 -41.88 18.40 -11.87
N LYS A 68 -42.57 19.44 -12.34
CA LYS A 68 -43.98 19.69 -11.99
C LYS A 68 -44.89 18.55 -12.45
N GLU A 69 -44.66 17.99 -13.63
CA GLU A 69 -45.40 16.82 -14.13
C GLU A 69 -45.15 15.57 -13.28
N ILE A 70 -43.89 15.34 -12.86
CA ILE A 70 -43.51 14.16 -12.09
C ILE A 70 -44.05 14.20 -10.66
N PHE A 71 -43.95 15.36 -10.00
CA PHE A 71 -44.28 15.50 -8.57
C PHE A 71 -45.61 16.17 -8.30
N SER A 72 -46.32 16.65 -9.34
CA SER A 72 -47.56 17.43 -9.21
C SER A 72 -47.41 18.65 -8.28
N ALA A 73 -46.22 19.22 -8.18
CA ALA A 73 -45.84 20.34 -7.33
C ALA A 73 -44.79 21.22 -8.03
N ASP A 74 -44.74 22.48 -7.68
CA ASP A 74 -43.74 23.42 -8.22
C ASP A 74 -42.39 23.21 -7.51
N PHE A 75 -41.39 22.81 -8.28
CA PHE A 75 -40.01 22.64 -7.81
C PHE A 75 -39.14 23.78 -8.37
N ASP A 76 -38.26 24.28 -7.53
CA ASP A 76 -37.14 25.07 -8.02
C ASP A 76 -35.98 24.21 -8.46
N VAL A 77 -35.12 24.71 -9.35
CA VAL A 77 -33.94 24.01 -9.85
C VAL A 77 -32.73 24.88 -9.60
N LYS A 78 -31.76 24.36 -8.88
CA LYS A 78 -30.50 25.04 -8.60
C LYS A 78 -29.34 24.31 -9.25
N LEU A 79 -28.65 25.00 -10.15
CA LEU A 79 -27.48 24.49 -10.84
C LEU A 79 -26.22 24.89 -10.08
N LEU A 80 -25.38 23.92 -9.77
CA LEU A 80 -24.17 24.07 -8.98
C LEU A 80 -22.92 23.82 -9.81
N SER A 81 -21.86 24.53 -9.51
CA SER A 81 -20.51 24.13 -9.91
C SER A 81 -19.98 23.01 -9.00
N ALA A 82 -18.88 22.37 -9.40
CA ALA A 82 -18.22 21.36 -8.57
C ALA A 82 -17.79 21.90 -7.21
N ALA A 83 -17.35 23.17 -7.14
CA ALA A 83 -16.96 23.83 -5.90
C ALA A 83 -18.18 24.12 -5.00
N GLU A 84 -19.32 24.56 -5.57
CA GLU A 84 -20.56 24.80 -4.83
C GLU A 84 -21.22 23.50 -4.34
N ARG A 85 -21.08 22.41 -5.11
CA ARG A 85 -21.49 21.07 -4.67
C ARG A 85 -20.80 20.69 -3.36
N ASP A 86 -19.45 20.87 -3.30
CA ASP A 86 -18.65 20.53 -2.14
C ASP A 86 -18.97 21.42 -0.91
N ALA A 87 -19.42 22.67 -1.15
CA ALA A 87 -19.85 23.61 -0.11
C ALA A 87 -21.26 23.34 0.45
N LEU A 88 -22.12 22.62 -0.27
CA LEU A 88 -23.50 22.32 0.18
C LEU A 88 -23.57 21.27 1.31
N GLY A 89 -22.42 20.81 1.82
CA GLY A 89 -22.36 19.93 2.98
C GLY A 89 -23.17 18.66 2.79
N GLN A 90 -23.21 18.14 1.55
CA GLN A 90 -23.77 16.83 1.36
C GLN A 90 -22.81 15.80 1.95
N GLU A 91 -23.33 15.13 2.96
CA GLU A 91 -22.92 13.74 3.13
C GLU A 91 -23.16 13.04 1.79
N LYS A 92 -22.11 12.91 0.95
CA LYS A 92 -22.05 11.78 0.00
C LYS A 92 -22.47 10.57 0.83
N PRO A 93 -23.20 9.57 0.27
CA PRO A 93 -23.09 8.26 0.85
C PRO A 93 -21.59 8.08 0.96
N LYS A 94 -21.07 8.12 2.18
CA LYS A 94 -19.64 8.14 2.44
C LYS A 94 -19.09 6.96 1.65
N LYS A 95 -18.43 7.22 0.51
CA LYS A 95 -17.36 6.31 0.13
C LYS A 95 -16.58 6.22 1.42
N PRO A 96 -16.37 5.00 1.97
CA PRO A 96 -15.78 4.89 3.28
C PRO A 96 -14.60 5.85 3.31
N THR A 97 -14.70 6.91 4.10
CA THR A 97 -13.78 8.08 4.09
C THR A 97 -12.44 7.67 4.67
N SER A 98 -12.37 6.44 5.15
CA SER A 98 -11.12 5.75 5.53
C SER A 98 -11.29 4.26 5.22
N LEU A 99 -10.22 3.58 4.89
CA LEU A 99 -10.15 2.11 4.80
C LEU A 99 -10.71 1.42 6.07
N LEU A 100 -10.74 2.13 7.20
CA LEU A 100 -11.39 1.71 8.45
C LEU A 100 -12.91 1.50 8.33
N GLU A 101 -13.57 2.11 7.36
CA GLU A 101 -15.03 2.05 7.16
C GLU A 101 -15.41 1.13 6.00
N SER A 102 -14.45 0.69 5.18
CA SER A 102 -14.72 -0.12 3.98
C SER A 102 -15.18 -1.54 4.27
N GLY A 103 -14.89 -2.07 5.48
CA GLY A 103 -15.12 -3.47 5.80
C GLY A 103 -14.28 -4.47 4.97
N GLU A 104 -13.34 -3.99 4.18
CA GLU A 104 -12.50 -4.80 3.31
C GLU A 104 -11.43 -5.57 4.12
N PHE A 105 -10.87 -4.92 5.14
CA PHE A 105 -9.81 -5.47 5.99
C PHE A 105 -10.37 -5.88 7.36
N THR A 106 -10.85 -7.11 7.44
CA THR A 106 -11.39 -7.71 8.66
C THR A 106 -10.60 -8.96 9.03
N PHE A 107 -10.82 -9.50 10.22
CA PHE A 107 -10.24 -10.79 10.58
C PHE A 107 -10.77 -11.93 9.73
N ASP A 108 -12.01 -11.85 9.24
CA ASP A 108 -12.64 -12.88 8.41
C ASP A 108 -12.07 -12.92 6.99
N THR A 109 -11.60 -11.77 6.50
CA THR A 109 -10.98 -11.66 5.18
C THR A 109 -9.48 -11.93 5.19
N PHE A 110 -8.87 -12.02 6.38
CA PHE A 110 -7.44 -12.30 6.53
C PHE A 110 -7.18 -13.81 6.43
N VAL A 111 -6.29 -14.20 5.53
CA VAL A 111 -5.89 -15.60 5.37
C VAL A 111 -4.77 -15.95 6.35
N VAL A 112 -5.07 -16.89 7.25
CA VAL A 112 -4.12 -17.34 8.28
C VAL A 112 -3.31 -18.52 7.77
N GLY A 113 -2.00 -18.47 7.92
CA GLY A 113 -1.05 -19.55 7.65
C GLY A 113 0.05 -19.58 8.72
N ASP A 114 0.97 -20.52 8.62
CA ASP A 114 2.04 -20.68 9.61
C ASP A 114 2.93 -19.44 9.75
N SER A 115 3.11 -18.70 8.66
CA SER A 115 3.92 -17.48 8.59
C SER A 115 3.33 -16.25 9.30
N ASN A 116 2.05 -16.25 9.64
CA ASN A 116 1.36 -15.10 10.21
C ASN A 116 0.41 -15.43 11.38
N LYS A 117 0.29 -16.71 11.76
CA LYS A 117 -0.67 -17.15 12.80
C LYS A 117 -0.45 -16.49 14.15
N LEU A 118 0.81 -16.24 14.55
CA LEU A 118 1.11 -15.58 15.81
C LEU A 118 0.66 -14.11 15.77
N ALA A 119 0.95 -13.41 14.68
CA ALA A 119 0.53 -12.02 14.50
C ALA A 119 -1.00 -11.89 14.45
N TYR A 120 -1.68 -12.82 13.78
CA TYR A 120 -3.14 -12.89 13.77
C TYR A 120 -3.72 -13.14 15.16
N ALA A 121 -3.18 -14.12 15.89
CA ALA A 121 -3.66 -14.44 17.25
C ALA A 121 -3.44 -13.27 18.23
N ALA A 122 -2.28 -12.59 18.15
CA ALA A 122 -1.98 -11.40 18.94
C ALA A 122 -2.94 -10.25 18.60
N ALA A 123 -3.19 -10.00 17.32
CA ALA A 123 -4.12 -8.99 16.85
C ALA A 123 -5.56 -9.26 17.35
N ARG A 124 -6.00 -10.52 17.29
CA ARG A 124 -7.32 -10.95 17.86
C ARG A 124 -7.39 -10.69 19.35
N ALA A 125 -6.37 -11.10 20.11
CA ALA A 125 -6.34 -10.90 21.55
C ALA A 125 -6.41 -9.41 21.94
N VAL A 126 -5.70 -8.53 21.20
CA VAL A 126 -5.78 -7.07 21.38
C VAL A 126 -7.17 -6.54 21.05
N ALA A 127 -7.82 -7.05 20.00
CA ALA A 127 -9.16 -6.62 19.63
C ALA A 127 -10.25 -7.12 20.62
N ASP A 128 -10.00 -8.25 21.27
CA ASP A 128 -10.91 -8.81 22.27
C ASP A 128 -10.80 -8.11 23.64
N ALA A 129 -9.57 -7.78 24.07
CA ALA A 129 -9.29 -7.14 25.36
C ALA A 129 -8.20 -6.06 25.23
N PRO A 130 -8.55 -4.85 24.71
CA PRO A 130 -7.57 -3.78 24.49
C PRO A 130 -6.87 -3.35 25.78
N ALA A 131 -5.55 -3.17 25.68
CA ALA A 131 -4.64 -2.75 26.76
C ALA A 131 -4.50 -3.69 27.98
N GLU A 132 -5.09 -4.89 27.93
CA GLU A 132 -4.98 -5.83 29.04
C GLU A 132 -3.70 -6.66 29.00
N HIS A 133 -3.27 -7.16 27.83
CA HIS A 133 -2.18 -8.13 27.73
C HIS A 133 -0.99 -7.67 26.88
N TYR A 134 -1.24 -7.14 25.68
CA TYR A 134 -0.21 -6.85 24.69
C TYR A 134 -0.23 -5.36 24.32
N ASN A 135 0.42 -4.55 25.17
CA ASN A 135 0.51 -3.12 24.95
C ASN A 135 1.95 -2.61 25.12
N PRO A 136 2.60 -2.11 24.07
CA PRO A 136 2.13 -2.07 22.70
C PRO A 136 2.09 -3.47 22.03
N LEU A 137 1.26 -3.63 20.98
CA LEU A 137 1.43 -4.68 20.00
C LEU A 137 2.29 -4.13 18.86
N PHE A 138 3.43 -4.76 18.62
CA PHE A 138 4.36 -4.36 17.56
C PHE A 138 4.44 -5.45 16.49
N ILE A 139 3.92 -5.17 15.28
CA ILE A 139 3.88 -6.13 14.17
C ILE A 139 4.93 -5.71 13.15
N TYR A 140 5.89 -6.57 12.83
CA TYR A 140 6.92 -6.25 11.87
C TYR A 140 7.10 -7.34 10.81
N GLY A 141 7.81 -7.01 9.73
CA GLY A 141 8.06 -7.89 8.58
C GLY A 141 8.05 -7.11 7.27
N ASP A 142 8.50 -7.71 6.19
CA ASP A 142 8.65 -7.06 4.90
C ASP A 142 7.36 -6.38 4.38
N SER A 143 7.53 -5.47 3.42
CA SER A 143 6.39 -4.75 2.83
C SER A 143 5.44 -5.71 2.10
N GLY A 144 4.12 -5.48 2.26
CA GLY A 144 3.09 -6.24 1.54
C GLY A 144 2.75 -7.60 2.13
N LEU A 145 3.09 -7.88 3.40
CA LEU A 145 2.77 -9.15 4.08
C LEU A 145 1.44 -9.14 4.86
N GLY A 146 0.67 -8.05 4.83
CA GLY A 146 -0.63 -7.96 5.47
C GLY A 146 -0.64 -7.27 6.85
N LYS A 147 0.45 -6.61 7.28
CA LYS A 147 0.51 -5.84 8.55
C LYS A 147 -0.59 -4.78 8.66
N THR A 148 -0.76 -3.97 7.62
CA THR A 148 -1.80 -2.96 7.54
C THR A 148 -3.20 -3.59 7.60
N HIS A 149 -3.41 -4.77 7.03
CA HIS A 149 -4.67 -5.52 7.15
C HIS A 149 -4.97 -5.85 8.62
N LEU A 150 -4.01 -6.36 9.37
CA LEU A 150 -4.19 -6.68 10.79
C LEU A 150 -4.52 -5.44 11.64
N ILE A 151 -3.89 -4.30 11.38
CA ILE A 151 -4.22 -3.02 12.05
C ILE A 151 -5.69 -2.64 11.80
N TYR A 152 -6.14 -2.71 10.55
CA TYR A 152 -7.52 -2.38 10.21
C TYR A 152 -8.52 -3.40 10.76
N ALA A 153 -8.16 -4.69 10.80
CA ALA A 153 -8.99 -5.72 11.40
C ALA A 153 -9.19 -5.48 12.91
N ILE A 154 -8.13 -5.09 13.64
CA ILE A 154 -8.23 -4.68 15.05
C ILE A 154 -9.19 -3.50 15.19
N ALA A 155 -9.01 -2.46 14.39
CA ALA A 155 -9.87 -1.26 14.45
C ALA A 155 -11.32 -1.57 14.15
N HIS A 156 -11.58 -2.40 13.14
CA HIS A 156 -12.92 -2.82 12.76
C HIS A 156 -13.62 -3.59 13.90
N GLU A 157 -12.93 -4.54 14.48
CA GLU A 157 -13.48 -5.36 15.59
C GLU A 157 -13.77 -4.52 16.83
N ILE A 158 -12.82 -3.63 17.24
CA ILE A 158 -13.03 -2.74 18.39
C ILE A 158 -14.18 -1.76 18.13
N ARG A 159 -14.28 -1.19 16.92
CA ARG A 159 -15.39 -0.32 16.57
C ARG A 159 -16.76 -1.02 16.58
N THR A 160 -16.79 -2.28 16.15
CA THR A 160 -18.00 -3.10 16.19
C THR A 160 -18.46 -3.37 17.64
N LYS A 161 -17.50 -3.64 18.54
CA LYS A 161 -17.79 -3.86 19.97
C LYS A 161 -18.06 -2.57 20.73
N THR A 162 -17.34 -1.51 20.39
CA THR A 162 -17.40 -0.21 21.07
C THR A 162 -17.50 0.92 20.03
N PRO A 163 -18.73 1.21 19.54
CA PRO A 163 -18.94 2.18 18.44
C PRO A 163 -18.41 3.60 18.73
N ASN A 164 -18.34 3.99 20.00
CA ASN A 164 -17.88 5.31 20.44
C ASN A 164 -16.38 5.37 20.76
N ALA A 165 -15.64 4.28 20.57
CA ALA A 165 -14.20 4.28 20.81
C ALA A 165 -13.48 5.27 19.89
N LYS A 166 -12.64 6.12 20.47
CA LYS A 166 -11.82 7.09 19.73
C LYS A 166 -10.60 6.35 19.13
N ILE A 167 -10.75 5.87 17.91
CA ILE A 167 -9.71 5.16 17.17
C ILE A 167 -8.96 6.16 16.30
N VAL A 168 -7.65 6.26 16.47
CA VAL A 168 -6.76 7.10 15.67
C VAL A 168 -5.82 6.20 14.88
N TYR A 169 -5.93 6.25 13.55
CA TYR A 169 -4.98 5.64 12.61
C TYR A 169 -4.13 6.73 11.96
N ILE A 170 -2.82 6.49 11.89
CA ILE A 170 -1.87 7.39 11.25
C ILE A 170 -0.66 6.61 10.73
N LYS A 171 -0.07 7.06 9.62
CA LYS A 171 1.24 6.59 9.17
C LYS A 171 2.36 7.41 9.81
N GLY A 172 3.54 6.80 9.97
CA GLY A 172 4.67 7.48 10.60
C GLY A 172 5.14 8.75 9.90
N ASP A 173 5.07 8.80 8.56
CA ASP A 173 5.37 10.00 7.78
C ASP A 173 4.28 11.06 7.90
N ASP A 174 3.00 10.68 7.88
CA ASP A 174 1.87 11.59 8.07
C ASP A 174 1.87 12.20 9.47
N PHE A 175 2.20 11.43 10.52
CA PHE A 175 2.37 11.94 11.88
C PHE A 175 3.42 13.05 11.93
N THR A 176 4.54 12.87 11.21
CA THR A 176 5.58 13.91 11.13
C THR A 176 5.08 15.14 10.40
N ASN A 177 4.37 14.97 9.29
CA ASN A 177 3.87 16.10 8.49
C ASN A 177 2.81 16.88 9.28
N GLU A 178 1.89 16.21 9.97
CA GLU A 178 0.91 16.84 10.83
C GLU A 178 1.57 17.59 12.01
N LEU A 179 2.62 17.03 12.61
CA LEU A 179 3.37 17.70 13.69
C LEU A 179 4.02 19.01 13.19
N VAL A 180 4.68 18.95 12.02
CA VAL A 180 5.32 20.12 11.42
C VAL A 180 4.29 21.22 11.14
N GLU A 181 3.13 20.83 10.60
CA GLU A 181 2.05 21.78 10.33
C GLU A 181 1.46 22.37 11.61
N ALA A 182 1.26 21.55 12.64
CA ALA A 182 0.77 22.00 13.94
C ALA A 182 1.73 23.02 14.60
N ILE A 183 3.05 22.79 14.47
CA ILE A 183 4.06 23.74 14.97
C ILE A 183 4.00 25.07 14.19
N ARG A 184 3.92 25.02 12.86
CA ARG A 184 3.84 26.20 12.00
C ARG A 184 2.59 27.04 12.23
N SER A 185 1.46 26.37 12.44
CA SER A 185 0.14 27.02 12.64
C SER A 185 -0.18 27.33 14.10
N GLY A 186 0.71 26.98 15.07
CA GLY A 186 0.47 27.18 16.50
C GLY A 186 -0.60 26.26 17.11
N LYS A 187 -0.97 25.16 16.43
CA LYS A 187 -2.04 24.23 16.82
C LYS A 187 -1.52 23.00 17.58
N ASN A 188 -0.44 23.14 18.33
CA ASN A 188 0.17 22.03 19.07
C ASN A 188 -0.78 21.37 20.08
N VAL A 189 -1.69 22.15 20.68
CA VAL A 189 -2.66 21.61 21.65
C VAL A 189 -3.68 20.69 20.96
N GLU A 190 -4.20 21.10 19.81
CA GLU A 190 -5.13 20.29 19.02
C GLU A 190 -4.47 18.99 18.54
N PHE A 191 -3.23 19.08 18.06
CA PHE A 191 -2.44 17.91 17.66
C PHE A 191 -2.28 16.93 18.82
N ARG A 192 -1.85 17.40 19.99
CA ARG A 192 -1.68 16.56 21.18
C ARG A 192 -2.99 15.94 21.64
N SER A 193 -4.07 16.70 21.69
CA SER A 193 -5.39 16.15 22.06
C SER A 193 -5.87 15.08 21.06
N LYS A 194 -5.64 15.25 19.75
CA LYS A 194 -5.98 14.25 18.74
C LYS A 194 -5.39 12.88 19.08
N TYR A 195 -4.10 12.82 19.41
CA TYR A 195 -3.38 11.57 19.60
C TYR A 195 -3.41 11.07 21.04
N ARG A 196 -3.30 11.94 22.04
CA ARG A 196 -3.19 11.55 23.44
C ARG A 196 -4.53 11.19 24.09
N ASP A 197 -5.68 11.63 23.52
CA ASP A 197 -7.00 11.26 23.99
C ASP A 197 -7.58 10.04 23.24
N ALA A 198 -6.81 9.35 22.42
CA ALA A 198 -7.26 8.16 21.70
C ALA A 198 -7.47 6.97 22.66
N ASP A 199 -8.49 6.16 22.45
CA ASP A 199 -8.69 4.87 23.11
C ASP A 199 -7.82 3.78 22.46
N LEU A 200 -7.61 3.91 21.15
CA LEU A 200 -6.75 3.04 20.34
C LEU A 200 -5.91 3.90 19.40
N LEU A 201 -4.59 3.83 19.54
CA LEU A 201 -3.65 4.41 18.58
C LEU A 201 -3.07 3.31 17.68
N LEU A 202 -3.27 3.47 16.38
CA LEU A 202 -2.73 2.62 15.33
C LEU A 202 -1.73 3.43 14.51
N MET A 203 -0.45 3.12 14.62
CA MET A 203 0.58 3.75 13.79
C MET A 203 1.17 2.74 12.81
N ASP A 204 0.93 2.98 11.55
CA ASP A 204 1.46 2.17 10.45
C ASP A 204 2.81 2.72 10.00
N ASP A 205 3.73 1.83 9.63
CA ASP A 205 5.06 2.19 9.14
C ASP A 205 5.84 3.14 10.06
N VAL A 206 5.93 2.78 11.36
CA VAL A 206 6.57 3.61 12.40
C VAL A 206 8.06 3.89 12.11
N GLN A 207 8.73 3.08 11.25
CA GLN A 207 10.12 3.31 10.85
C GLN A 207 10.34 4.70 10.22
N PHE A 208 9.32 5.34 9.67
CA PHE A 208 9.43 6.67 9.07
C PHE A 208 9.62 7.82 10.07
N ILE A 209 9.44 7.58 11.38
CA ILE A 209 9.80 8.58 12.41
C ILE A 209 11.30 8.52 12.77
N ALA A 210 12.00 7.43 12.43
CA ALA A 210 13.43 7.28 12.74
C ALA A 210 14.25 8.41 12.09
N GLY A 211 15.27 8.89 12.80
CA GLY A 211 16.12 10.01 12.38
C GLY A 211 15.49 11.42 12.54
N ARG A 212 14.22 11.54 12.91
CA ARG A 212 13.48 12.80 13.07
C ARG A 212 13.32 13.15 14.57
N LYS A 213 14.33 13.76 15.17
CA LYS A 213 14.40 13.97 16.63
C LYS A 213 13.14 14.57 17.26
N GLN A 214 12.60 15.66 16.71
CA GLN A 214 11.40 16.31 17.24
C GLN A 214 10.16 15.42 17.15
N THR A 215 10.02 14.66 16.05
CA THR A 215 8.92 13.71 15.89
C THR A 215 9.03 12.56 16.89
N GLN A 216 10.23 12.01 17.09
CA GLN A 216 10.48 10.96 18.06
C GLN A 216 10.19 11.43 19.50
N GLU A 217 10.56 12.65 19.85
CA GLU A 217 10.28 13.24 21.17
C GLU A 217 8.77 13.42 21.39
N GLU A 218 8.02 13.99 20.45
CA GLU A 218 6.57 14.15 20.57
C GLU A 218 5.85 12.80 20.61
N PHE A 219 6.33 11.83 19.81
CA PHE A 219 5.77 10.48 19.81
C PHE A 219 6.07 9.76 21.14
N PHE A 220 7.26 9.92 21.71
CA PHE A 220 7.60 9.38 23.03
C PHE A 220 6.65 9.88 24.11
N HIS A 221 6.34 11.17 24.14
CA HIS A 221 5.36 11.73 25.09
C HIS A 221 3.95 11.22 24.82
N THR A 222 3.55 11.11 23.58
CA THR A 222 2.24 10.55 23.20
C THR A 222 2.11 9.10 23.62
N PHE A 223 3.13 8.29 23.36
CA PHE A 223 3.20 6.89 23.78
C PHE A 223 3.05 6.74 25.30
N ASN A 224 3.83 7.50 26.08
CA ASN A 224 3.76 7.42 27.55
C ASN A 224 2.38 7.81 28.07
N THR A 225 1.78 8.89 27.56
CA THR A 225 0.44 9.32 27.97
C THR A 225 -0.61 8.25 27.74
N LEU A 226 -0.59 7.59 26.57
CA LEU A 226 -1.51 6.51 26.25
C LEU A 226 -1.27 5.26 27.09
N TYR A 227 -0.01 4.86 27.24
CA TYR A 227 0.36 3.69 28.01
C TYR A 227 -0.02 3.81 29.48
N GLU A 228 0.28 4.94 30.13
CA GLU A 228 -0.07 5.24 31.53
C GLU A 228 -1.59 5.33 31.72
N SER A 229 -2.31 5.79 30.72
CA SER A 229 -3.77 5.85 30.72
C SER A 229 -4.44 4.52 30.35
N LYS A 230 -3.66 3.43 30.21
CA LYS A 230 -4.14 2.10 29.79
C LYS A 230 -4.93 2.16 28.47
N ARG A 231 -4.42 2.91 27.49
CA ARG A 231 -4.96 2.95 26.12
C ARG A 231 -4.13 2.03 25.23
N GLN A 232 -4.79 1.38 24.29
CA GLN A 232 -4.12 0.44 23.40
C GLN A 232 -3.27 1.16 22.35
N ILE A 233 -2.05 0.67 22.15
CA ILE A 233 -1.13 1.10 21.11
C ILE A 233 -0.82 -0.10 20.21
N VAL A 234 -0.96 0.06 18.90
CA VAL A 234 -0.54 -0.93 17.89
C VAL A 234 0.36 -0.25 16.87
N LEU A 235 1.51 -0.83 16.65
CA LEU A 235 2.54 -0.29 15.76
C LEU A 235 2.86 -1.31 14.68
N THR A 236 3.10 -0.86 13.44
CA THR A 236 3.71 -1.71 12.42
C THR A 236 5.02 -1.14 11.92
N SER A 237 5.86 -2.01 11.40
CA SER A 237 7.14 -1.66 10.78
C SER A 237 7.54 -2.66 9.70
N ASP A 238 8.45 -2.23 8.82
CA ASP A 238 9.13 -3.12 7.87
C ASP A 238 10.25 -3.97 8.52
N ARG A 239 10.66 -3.61 9.75
CA ARG A 239 11.75 -4.27 10.49
C ARG A 239 11.53 -4.21 12.00
N SER A 240 12.28 -5.00 12.76
CA SER A 240 12.23 -4.99 14.22
C SER A 240 12.76 -3.67 14.82
N PRO A 241 12.37 -3.28 16.05
CA PRO A 241 12.89 -2.08 16.71
C PRO A 241 14.42 -2.03 16.80
N LYS A 242 15.08 -3.18 16.97
CA LYS A 242 16.55 -3.30 17.04
C LYS A 242 17.24 -3.00 15.71
N GLU A 243 16.57 -3.25 14.60
CA GLU A 243 17.10 -3.01 13.26
C GLU A 243 16.83 -1.60 12.75
N MET A 244 16.03 -0.80 13.47
CA MET A 244 15.75 0.58 13.12
C MET A 244 16.94 1.48 13.45
N GLN A 245 17.73 1.79 12.42
CA GLN A 245 18.79 2.79 12.57
C GLN A 245 18.19 4.16 12.89
N LEU A 246 18.90 4.94 13.74
CA LEU A 246 18.49 6.31 14.15
C LEU A 246 17.18 6.37 14.97
N LEU A 247 16.69 5.26 15.49
CA LEU A 247 15.64 5.27 16.49
C LEU A 247 16.23 5.62 17.87
N ASP A 248 15.52 6.49 18.61
CA ASP A 248 15.91 6.84 20.00
C ASP A 248 15.79 5.59 20.91
N ASP A 249 16.81 5.32 21.72
CA ASP A 249 16.88 4.14 22.60
C ASP A 249 15.67 4.05 23.55
N ARG A 250 15.13 5.20 23.95
CA ARG A 250 13.93 5.25 24.82
C ARG A 250 12.69 4.74 24.08
N LEU A 251 12.53 5.10 22.80
CA LEU A 251 11.45 4.58 21.97
C LEU A 251 11.63 3.11 21.64
N GLN A 252 12.85 2.70 21.32
CA GLN A 252 13.17 1.29 21.10
C GLN A 252 12.75 0.45 22.31
N THR A 253 13.16 0.85 23.51
CA THR A 253 12.77 0.18 24.77
C THR A 253 11.25 0.13 24.94
N ARG A 254 10.54 1.22 24.62
CA ARG A 254 9.06 1.27 24.70
C ARG A 254 8.39 0.31 23.73
N PHE A 255 8.89 0.22 22.50
CA PHE A 255 8.37 -0.71 21.49
C PHE A 255 8.55 -2.17 21.90
N GLU A 256 9.62 -2.46 22.64
CA GLU A 256 9.93 -3.80 23.15
C GLU A 256 9.18 -4.17 24.45
N TRP A 257 8.51 -3.24 25.12
CA TRP A 257 7.79 -3.52 26.36
C TRP A 257 6.60 -4.45 26.21
N GLY A 258 5.95 -4.44 25.07
CA GLY A 258 4.77 -5.25 24.79
C GLY A 258 5.10 -6.56 24.08
N LEU A 259 4.28 -6.91 23.10
CA LEU A 259 4.48 -8.10 22.29
C LEU A 259 5.01 -7.72 20.90
N LEU A 260 6.19 -8.25 20.55
CA LEU A 260 6.74 -8.18 19.20
C LEU A 260 6.35 -9.44 18.44
N VAL A 261 5.73 -9.25 17.28
CA VAL A 261 5.36 -10.37 16.40
C VAL A 261 5.84 -10.09 14.99
N ASP A 262 6.44 -11.09 14.38
CA ASP A 262 6.88 -11.04 13.00
C ASP A 262 5.82 -11.62 12.06
N VAL A 263 5.78 -11.09 10.84
CA VAL A 263 4.99 -11.63 9.73
C VAL A 263 5.96 -12.01 8.64
N GLN A 264 6.05 -13.31 8.36
CA GLN A 264 6.94 -13.88 7.36
C GLN A 264 6.23 -14.02 6.00
N PRO A 265 6.97 -14.15 4.89
CA PRO A 265 6.39 -14.48 3.59
C PRO A 265 5.53 -15.74 3.67
N PRO A 266 4.33 -15.74 3.03
CA PRO A 266 3.44 -16.88 3.08
C PRO A 266 4.01 -18.08 2.31
N ASP A 267 3.77 -19.28 2.83
CA ASP A 267 4.05 -20.53 2.12
C ASP A 267 3.11 -20.73 0.92
N PHE A 268 3.35 -21.77 0.12
CA PHE A 268 2.56 -22.03 -1.08
C PHE A 268 1.07 -22.19 -0.79
N GLU A 269 0.72 -22.95 0.24
CA GLU A 269 -0.68 -23.23 0.62
C GLU A 269 -1.40 -21.94 1.05
N THR A 270 -0.73 -21.10 1.83
CA THR A 270 -1.25 -19.80 2.25
C THR A 270 -1.41 -18.86 1.05
N ARG A 271 -0.45 -18.83 0.10
CA ARG A 271 -0.58 -18.02 -1.12
C ARG A 271 -1.76 -18.47 -1.97
N LEU A 272 -1.93 -19.77 -2.16
CA LEU A 272 -3.05 -20.35 -2.91
C LEU A 272 -4.41 -19.98 -2.26
N ALA A 273 -4.48 -20.06 -0.93
CA ALA A 273 -5.66 -19.66 -0.19
C ALA A 273 -5.94 -18.15 -0.32
N ILE A 274 -4.90 -17.28 -0.30
CA ILE A 274 -5.05 -15.84 -0.54
C ILE A 274 -5.62 -15.57 -1.93
N VAL A 275 -5.09 -16.21 -2.97
CA VAL A 275 -5.56 -16.04 -4.36
C VAL A 275 -7.04 -16.41 -4.46
N LYS A 276 -7.44 -17.56 -3.92
CA LYS A 276 -8.84 -18.02 -3.96
C LYS A 276 -9.78 -17.13 -3.15
N ASN A 277 -9.35 -16.71 -1.95
CA ASN A 277 -10.15 -15.81 -1.10
C ASN A 277 -10.37 -14.45 -1.78
N LYS A 278 -9.33 -13.87 -2.37
CA LYS A 278 -9.45 -12.60 -3.11
C LYS A 278 -10.33 -12.70 -4.35
N ALA A 279 -10.23 -13.79 -5.11
CA ALA A 279 -11.14 -14.04 -6.23
C ALA A 279 -12.60 -14.06 -5.78
N ALA A 280 -12.89 -14.77 -4.69
CA ALA A 280 -14.22 -14.85 -4.11
C ALA A 280 -14.74 -13.48 -3.62
N GLN A 281 -13.88 -12.67 -2.96
CA GLN A 281 -14.23 -11.31 -2.53
C GLN A 281 -14.63 -10.40 -3.70
N TRP A 282 -14.03 -10.59 -4.87
CA TRP A 282 -14.37 -9.84 -6.09
C TRP A 282 -15.50 -10.48 -6.91
N GLY A 283 -16.22 -11.46 -6.34
CA GLY A 283 -17.32 -12.15 -7.01
C GLY A 283 -16.89 -12.96 -8.23
N SER A 284 -15.62 -13.35 -8.30
CA SER A 284 -15.03 -14.05 -9.42
C SER A 284 -14.63 -15.47 -9.04
N VAL A 285 -14.86 -16.39 -9.97
CA VAL A 285 -14.33 -17.76 -9.86
C VAL A 285 -13.03 -17.81 -10.65
N ILE A 286 -11.95 -18.23 -10.00
CA ILE A 286 -10.67 -18.46 -10.65
C ILE A 286 -10.48 -19.98 -10.80
N ASP A 287 -9.97 -20.41 -11.96
CA ASP A 287 -9.63 -21.80 -12.21
C ASP A 287 -8.50 -22.25 -11.26
N ASP A 288 -8.61 -23.50 -10.77
CA ASP A 288 -7.66 -24.04 -9.80
C ASP A 288 -6.22 -24.09 -10.33
N ASP A 289 -6.03 -24.36 -11.62
CA ASP A 289 -4.70 -24.43 -12.22
C ASP A 289 -4.10 -23.03 -12.40
N ILE A 290 -4.92 -22.03 -12.72
CA ILE A 290 -4.51 -20.62 -12.75
C ILE A 290 -4.15 -20.13 -11.34
N ALA A 291 -4.96 -20.47 -10.34
CA ALA A 291 -4.68 -20.09 -8.95
C ALA A 291 -3.37 -20.68 -8.44
N LYS A 292 -3.11 -21.98 -8.73
CA LYS A 292 -1.85 -22.66 -8.44
C LYS A 292 -0.68 -21.98 -9.16
N TYR A 293 -0.84 -21.73 -10.47
CA TYR A 293 0.19 -21.07 -11.26
C TYR A 293 0.60 -19.70 -10.68
N ILE A 294 -0.37 -18.88 -10.26
CA ILE A 294 -0.09 -17.59 -9.59
C ILE A 294 0.65 -17.84 -8.28
N ALA A 295 0.17 -18.74 -7.44
CA ALA A 295 0.77 -19.04 -6.14
C ALA A 295 2.19 -19.60 -6.23
N GLU A 296 2.52 -20.35 -7.28
CA GLU A 296 3.86 -20.88 -7.55
C GLU A 296 4.84 -19.78 -8.01
N ASN A 297 4.40 -18.93 -8.91
CA ASN A 297 5.26 -17.97 -9.58
C ASN A 297 5.38 -16.60 -8.85
N VAL A 298 4.44 -16.26 -7.98
CA VAL A 298 4.45 -15.01 -7.19
C VAL A 298 4.69 -15.35 -5.72
N SER A 299 5.97 -15.41 -5.33
CA SER A 299 6.38 -15.87 -3.99
C SER A 299 6.77 -14.73 -3.02
N SER A 300 6.93 -13.50 -3.51
CA SER A 300 7.57 -12.43 -2.75
C SER A 300 6.69 -11.82 -1.65
N ASN A 301 5.45 -11.44 -1.96
CA ASN A 301 4.54 -10.84 -1.00
C ASN A 301 3.08 -10.86 -1.47
N VAL A 302 2.14 -10.62 -0.53
CA VAL A 302 0.69 -10.63 -0.79
C VAL A 302 0.27 -9.50 -1.75
N ARG A 303 0.90 -8.33 -1.68
CA ARG A 303 0.60 -7.19 -2.57
C ARG A 303 0.88 -7.54 -4.03
N GLN A 304 1.92 -8.32 -4.30
CA GLN A 304 2.20 -8.78 -5.66
C GLN A 304 1.21 -9.85 -6.13
N LEU A 305 0.76 -10.74 -5.24
CA LEU A 305 -0.34 -11.67 -5.55
C LEU A 305 -1.61 -10.92 -5.94
N GLU A 306 -2.02 -9.92 -5.16
CA GLU A 306 -3.17 -9.05 -5.47
C GLU A 306 -2.99 -8.30 -6.79
N GLY A 307 -1.79 -7.79 -7.05
CA GLY A 307 -1.46 -7.12 -8.32
C GLY A 307 -1.55 -8.05 -9.53
N ALA A 308 -1.13 -9.31 -9.40
CA ALA A 308 -1.27 -10.34 -10.44
C ALA A 308 -2.75 -10.62 -10.72
N MET A 309 -3.52 -10.83 -9.67
CA MET A 309 -4.95 -11.11 -9.79
C MET A 309 -5.72 -9.95 -10.41
N ASN A 310 -5.45 -8.70 -9.98
CA ASN A 310 -6.07 -7.50 -10.56
C ASN A 310 -5.84 -7.41 -12.06
N LYS A 311 -4.63 -7.74 -12.54
CA LYS A 311 -4.34 -7.74 -13.97
C LYS A 311 -5.12 -8.84 -14.70
N ILE A 312 -5.16 -10.03 -14.14
CA ILE A 312 -5.83 -11.17 -14.75
C ILE A 312 -7.33 -10.88 -14.88
N LEU A 313 -7.95 -10.32 -13.83
CA LEU A 313 -9.35 -9.92 -13.84
C LEU A 313 -9.61 -8.80 -14.83
N ALA A 314 -8.73 -7.79 -14.90
CA ALA A 314 -8.84 -6.71 -15.87
C ALA A 314 -8.75 -7.24 -17.31
N TYR A 315 -7.92 -8.22 -17.61
CA TYR A 315 -7.87 -8.85 -18.93
C TYR A 315 -9.19 -9.56 -19.26
N ARG A 316 -9.77 -10.30 -18.33
CA ARG A 316 -11.08 -10.94 -18.52
C ARG A 316 -12.18 -9.91 -18.80
N ASP A 317 -12.29 -8.90 -17.94
CA ASP A 317 -13.41 -7.94 -17.97
C ASP A 317 -13.31 -6.95 -19.15
N LEU A 318 -12.09 -6.56 -19.55
CA LEU A 318 -11.88 -5.58 -20.62
C LEU A 318 -11.76 -6.22 -22.02
N ILE A 319 -11.27 -7.46 -22.11
CA ILE A 319 -10.99 -8.11 -23.40
C ILE A 319 -12.07 -9.15 -23.74
N GLY A 320 -12.94 -9.51 -22.75
CA GLY A 320 -14.06 -10.44 -22.96
C GLY A 320 -13.63 -11.88 -23.32
N LYS A 321 -12.37 -12.22 -23.06
CA LYS A 321 -11.85 -13.58 -23.26
C LYS A 321 -11.92 -14.35 -21.95
N GLU A 322 -12.38 -15.58 -22.01
CA GLU A 322 -12.18 -16.53 -20.92
C GLU A 322 -10.69 -16.57 -20.57
N MET A 323 -10.40 -16.67 -19.28
CA MET A 323 -9.06 -16.65 -18.75
C MET A 323 -8.42 -17.99 -19.07
N ASP A 324 -7.58 -18.02 -20.11
CA ASP A 324 -6.76 -19.16 -20.45
C ASP A 324 -5.40 -19.08 -19.75
N GLU A 325 -4.72 -20.21 -19.65
CA GLU A 325 -3.40 -20.33 -19.05
C GLU A 325 -2.37 -19.41 -19.73
N GLU A 326 -2.52 -19.13 -21.02
CA GLU A 326 -1.62 -18.26 -21.76
C GLU A 326 -1.78 -16.79 -21.36
N SER A 327 -3.01 -16.33 -21.14
CA SER A 327 -3.32 -14.98 -20.66
C SER A 327 -2.82 -14.76 -19.24
N ALA A 328 -3.00 -15.78 -18.35
CA ALA A 328 -2.47 -15.76 -16.99
C ALA A 328 -0.93 -15.74 -16.99
N ASN A 329 -0.31 -16.58 -17.80
CA ASN A 329 1.15 -16.61 -18.00
C ASN A 329 1.70 -15.25 -18.45
N ARG A 330 1.03 -14.59 -19.39
CA ARG A 330 1.44 -13.28 -19.91
C ARG A 330 1.32 -12.20 -18.83
N ALA A 331 0.19 -12.16 -18.11
CA ALA A 331 -0.05 -11.18 -17.04
C ALA A 331 0.96 -11.33 -15.88
N VAL A 332 1.25 -12.56 -15.45
CA VAL A 332 2.23 -12.87 -14.41
C VAL A 332 3.65 -12.56 -14.89
N ARG A 333 4.04 -12.95 -16.11
CA ARG A 333 5.35 -12.62 -16.69
C ARG A 333 5.58 -11.12 -16.81
N ASP A 334 4.59 -10.36 -17.27
CA ASP A 334 4.70 -8.89 -17.38
C ASP A 334 4.79 -8.22 -16.02
N MET A 335 4.23 -8.82 -15.00
CA MET A 335 4.33 -8.33 -13.64
C MET A 335 5.67 -8.68 -13.01
N LEU A 336 6.13 -9.92 -13.19
CA LEU A 336 7.46 -10.35 -12.78
C LEU A 336 8.56 -9.59 -13.52
N ARG A 337 8.37 -9.24 -14.79
CA ARG A 337 9.27 -8.34 -15.52
C ARG A 337 9.24 -6.89 -15.00
N LYS A 338 8.11 -6.40 -14.48
CA LYS A 338 8.00 -5.04 -13.90
C LYS A 338 8.34 -4.99 -12.41
N SER A 339 8.16 -6.09 -11.67
CA SER A 339 8.58 -6.25 -10.29
C SER A 339 9.99 -6.82 -10.15
N ASN A 340 10.60 -7.25 -11.24
CA ASN A 340 12.03 -7.38 -11.26
C ASN A 340 12.60 -5.96 -11.08
N GLU A 341 12.85 -5.58 -9.85
CA GLU A 341 14.21 -5.17 -9.53
C GLU A 341 15.09 -6.07 -10.39
N TYR A 342 15.75 -5.45 -11.37
CA TYR A 342 16.72 -6.12 -12.23
C TYR A 342 17.61 -6.98 -11.33
N ILE A 343 17.29 -8.29 -11.23
CA ILE A 343 18.21 -9.24 -10.58
C ILE A 343 19.33 -9.37 -11.58
N PRO A 344 20.45 -8.71 -11.36
CA PRO A 344 21.54 -8.75 -12.31
C PRO A 344 22.02 -10.20 -12.38
N THR A 345 22.32 -10.68 -13.57
CA THR A 345 22.96 -11.99 -13.73
C THR A 345 24.38 -11.93 -13.17
N ALA A 346 24.94 -13.05 -12.71
CA ALA A 346 26.33 -13.11 -12.28
C ALA A 346 27.27 -12.50 -13.35
N ALA A 347 27.00 -12.77 -14.61
CA ALA A 347 27.76 -12.21 -15.73
C ALA A 347 27.69 -10.68 -15.79
N SER A 348 26.50 -10.09 -15.63
CA SER A 348 26.36 -8.63 -15.65
C SER A 348 27.04 -7.93 -14.46
N ILE A 349 27.01 -8.58 -13.28
CA ILE A 349 27.72 -8.09 -12.09
C ILE A 349 29.23 -8.14 -12.31
N ILE A 350 29.75 -9.24 -12.85
CA ILE A 350 31.16 -9.40 -13.12
C ILE A 350 31.64 -8.39 -14.18
N ASP A 351 30.86 -8.16 -15.25
CA ASP A 351 31.14 -7.12 -16.26
C ASP A 351 31.24 -5.73 -15.63
N GLU A 352 30.28 -5.35 -14.77
CA GLU A 352 30.30 -4.04 -14.11
C GLU A 352 31.48 -3.89 -13.15
N VAL A 353 31.76 -4.90 -12.34
CA VAL A 353 32.93 -4.89 -11.45
C VAL A 353 34.23 -4.81 -12.26
N SER A 354 34.34 -5.57 -13.33
CA SER A 354 35.50 -5.56 -14.24
C SER A 354 35.73 -4.16 -14.83
N ARG A 355 34.66 -3.54 -15.30
CA ARG A 355 34.67 -2.17 -15.85
C ARG A 355 35.06 -1.13 -14.78
N PHE A 356 34.49 -1.24 -13.59
CA PHE A 356 34.78 -0.30 -12.50
C PHE A 356 36.25 -0.34 -12.05
N PHE A 357 36.82 -1.54 -11.94
CA PHE A 357 38.21 -1.75 -11.56
C PHE A 357 39.20 -1.62 -12.76
N GLY A 358 38.68 -1.51 -13.98
CA GLY A 358 39.52 -1.46 -15.19
C GLY A 358 40.28 -2.75 -15.48
N ILE A 359 39.70 -3.89 -15.09
CA ILE A 359 40.30 -5.25 -15.17
C ILE A 359 39.48 -6.11 -16.10
N ASP A 360 40.11 -6.88 -16.98
CA ASP A 360 39.43 -7.81 -17.87
C ASP A 360 38.64 -8.87 -17.08
N GLU A 361 37.45 -9.19 -17.56
CA GLU A 361 36.57 -10.24 -16.97
C GLU A 361 37.29 -11.58 -16.82
N ALA A 362 38.09 -11.97 -17.83
CA ALA A 362 38.86 -13.21 -17.80
C ALA A 362 39.90 -13.21 -16.65
N VAL A 363 40.45 -12.07 -16.28
CA VAL A 363 41.36 -11.91 -15.14
C VAL A 363 40.60 -11.97 -13.81
N VAL A 364 39.41 -11.37 -13.74
CA VAL A 364 38.57 -11.43 -12.53
C VAL A 364 38.13 -12.89 -12.27
N LYS A 365 37.67 -13.59 -13.28
CA LYS A 365 37.29 -15.02 -13.19
C LYS A 365 38.51 -15.97 -13.06
N GLY A 366 39.65 -15.57 -13.57
CA GLY A 366 40.84 -16.40 -13.73
C GLY A 366 41.70 -16.61 -12.46
N PRO A 367 42.84 -17.24 -12.58
CA PRO A 367 43.72 -17.63 -11.46
C PRO A 367 44.64 -16.48 -11.00
N SER A 368 44.59 -15.28 -11.58
CA SER A 368 45.44 -14.17 -11.23
C SER A 368 45.45 -13.86 -9.74
N ARG A 369 46.64 -13.60 -9.18
CA ARG A 369 46.85 -13.31 -7.75
C ARG A 369 47.31 -11.86 -7.52
N SER A 370 47.26 -11.00 -8.54
CA SER A 370 47.51 -9.57 -8.32
C SER A 370 46.53 -8.98 -7.30
N ARG A 371 46.98 -8.06 -6.48
CA ARG A 371 46.18 -7.43 -5.42
C ARG A 371 44.85 -6.85 -5.97
N GLU A 372 44.93 -6.22 -7.14
CA GLU A 372 43.79 -5.62 -7.82
C GLU A 372 42.79 -6.67 -8.29
N ALA A 373 43.25 -7.75 -8.96
CA ALA A 373 42.40 -8.84 -9.43
C ALA A 373 41.74 -9.61 -8.27
N VAL A 374 42.46 -9.77 -7.15
CA VAL A 374 41.90 -10.43 -5.96
C VAL A 374 40.82 -9.55 -5.35
N THR A 375 41.05 -8.24 -5.24
CA THR A 375 40.06 -7.30 -4.67
C THR A 375 38.80 -7.23 -5.55
N ALA A 376 38.96 -7.08 -6.87
CA ALA A 376 37.83 -7.09 -7.81
C ALA A 376 37.05 -8.41 -7.77
N ARG A 377 37.72 -9.55 -7.71
CA ARG A 377 37.11 -10.87 -7.59
C ARG A 377 36.31 -11.03 -6.31
N GLN A 378 36.87 -10.63 -5.17
CA GLN A 378 36.18 -10.67 -3.87
C GLN A 378 34.95 -9.78 -3.89
N ALA A 379 35.06 -8.54 -4.40
CA ALA A 379 33.94 -7.63 -4.58
C ALA A 379 32.85 -8.22 -5.48
N ALA A 380 33.21 -8.84 -6.61
CA ALA A 380 32.29 -9.49 -7.52
C ALA A 380 31.57 -10.67 -6.87
N MET A 381 32.29 -11.56 -6.17
CA MET A 381 31.68 -12.68 -5.43
C MET A 381 30.69 -12.20 -4.38
N TYR A 382 31.04 -11.15 -3.63
CA TYR A 382 30.17 -10.53 -2.62
C TYR A 382 28.90 -9.95 -3.26
N LEU A 383 29.03 -9.18 -4.33
CA LEU A 383 27.88 -8.58 -5.03
C LEU A 383 26.98 -9.65 -5.67
N VAL A 384 27.57 -10.68 -6.28
CA VAL A 384 26.81 -11.82 -6.83
C VAL A 384 26.01 -12.51 -5.71
N ARG A 385 26.63 -12.77 -4.53
CA ARG A 385 25.94 -13.39 -3.41
C ARG A 385 24.79 -12.53 -2.90
N ARG A 386 24.96 -11.21 -2.86
CA ARG A 386 24.01 -10.26 -2.30
C ARG A 386 22.88 -9.87 -3.25
N MET A 387 23.15 -9.88 -4.57
CA MET A 387 22.23 -9.41 -5.60
C MET A 387 21.59 -10.52 -6.43
N THR A 388 21.98 -11.79 -6.18
CA THR A 388 21.41 -12.95 -6.85
C THR A 388 21.05 -14.04 -5.84
N ASN A 389 20.25 -15.03 -6.27
CA ASN A 389 19.89 -16.18 -5.44
C ASN A 389 20.87 -17.36 -5.58
N LEU A 390 22.07 -17.13 -6.11
CA LEU A 390 23.05 -18.20 -6.35
C LEU A 390 23.63 -18.71 -5.02
N SER A 391 23.75 -20.04 -4.91
CA SER A 391 24.43 -20.68 -3.79
C SER A 391 25.96 -20.49 -3.89
N THR A 392 26.69 -20.62 -2.77
CA THR A 392 28.16 -20.50 -2.77
C THR A 392 28.86 -21.46 -3.72
N PRO A 393 28.41 -22.71 -3.90
CA PRO A 393 28.95 -23.59 -4.95
C PRO A 393 28.68 -23.08 -6.38
N ASP A 394 27.50 -22.49 -6.63
CA ASP A 394 27.15 -21.96 -7.94
C ASP A 394 28.02 -20.72 -8.26
N ILE A 395 28.20 -19.83 -7.28
CA ILE A 395 29.13 -18.70 -7.40
C ILE A 395 30.54 -19.21 -7.73
N GLY A 396 31.02 -20.23 -7.04
CA GLY A 396 32.32 -20.83 -7.35
C GLY A 396 32.46 -21.26 -8.80
N ARG A 397 31.40 -21.81 -9.40
CA ARG A 397 31.39 -22.21 -10.84
C ARG A 397 31.51 -20.99 -11.76
N GLU A 398 30.85 -19.88 -11.47
CA GLU A 398 30.96 -18.65 -12.26
C GLU A 398 32.37 -18.02 -12.24
N PHE A 399 33.16 -18.32 -11.21
CA PHE A 399 34.51 -17.78 -11.02
C PHE A 399 35.60 -18.86 -11.31
N GLY A 400 35.43 -19.66 -12.37
CA GLY A 400 36.41 -20.60 -12.84
C GLY A 400 36.49 -21.88 -12.04
N GLY A 401 35.37 -22.33 -11.47
CA GLY A 401 35.29 -23.62 -10.76
C GLY A 401 35.94 -23.58 -9.37
N ARG A 402 35.92 -22.45 -8.69
CA ARG A 402 36.48 -22.31 -7.33
C ARG A 402 35.62 -23.04 -6.29
N ASP A 403 36.31 -23.60 -5.31
CA ASP A 403 35.62 -24.22 -4.17
C ASP A 403 34.79 -23.26 -3.39
N HIS A 404 33.67 -23.74 -2.81
CA HIS A 404 32.75 -22.95 -1.98
C HIS A 404 33.43 -22.30 -0.75
N THR A 405 34.47 -22.94 -0.21
CA THR A 405 35.26 -22.37 0.89
C THR A 405 36.03 -21.11 0.46
N THR A 406 36.51 -21.08 -0.79
CA THR A 406 37.13 -19.87 -1.35
C THR A 406 36.15 -18.74 -1.49
N VAL A 407 34.89 -19.05 -1.86
CA VAL A 407 33.82 -18.05 -1.92
C VAL A 407 33.49 -17.51 -0.53
N LEU A 408 33.29 -18.41 0.46
CA LEU A 408 33.01 -18.01 1.85
C LEU A 408 34.11 -17.08 2.40
N HIS A 409 35.38 -17.47 2.23
CA HIS A 409 36.50 -16.64 2.66
C HIS A 409 36.52 -15.27 1.95
N ALA A 410 36.15 -15.21 0.65
CA ALA A 410 36.05 -13.95 -0.06
C ALA A 410 34.95 -13.04 0.53
N LEU A 411 33.78 -13.60 0.90
CA LEU A 411 32.70 -12.85 1.53
C LEU A 411 33.13 -12.26 2.87
N GLU A 412 33.75 -13.06 3.75
CA GLU A 412 34.28 -12.61 5.05
C GLU A 412 35.31 -11.47 4.92
N GLN A 413 36.21 -11.58 3.93
CA GLN A 413 37.20 -10.54 3.66
C GLN A 413 36.55 -9.22 3.22
N VAL A 414 35.51 -9.29 2.39
CA VAL A 414 34.79 -8.08 1.97
C VAL A 414 34.01 -7.48 3.14
N GLU A 415 33.32 -8.27 3.94
CA GLU A 415 32.59 -7.80 5.12
C GLU A 415 33.53 -7.10 6.13
N THR A 416 34.68 -7.68 6.38
CA THR A 416 35.71 -7.06 7.22
C THR A 416 36.20 -5.74 6.66
N LYS A 417 36.43 -5.67 5.33
CA LYS A 417 36.83 -4.42 4.67
C LYS A 417 35.75 -3.35 4.68
N LEU A 418 34.49 -3.72 4.53
CA LEU A 418 33.37 -2.78 4.57
C LEU A 418 33.27 -2.08 5.94
N GLN A 419 33.65 -2.78 7.03
CA GLN A 419 33.66 -2.21 8.37
C GLN A 419 34.87 -1.29 8.63
N ASN A 420 36.03 -1.59 8.02
CA ASN A 420 37.30 -0.95 8.37
C ASN A 420 37.83 0.04 7.30
N ASP A 421 37.25 0.05 6.09
CA ASP A 421 37.68 0.89 4.97
C ASP A 421 36.51 1.64 4.34
N PRO A 422 36.26 2.90 4.74
CA PRO A 422 35.18 3.72 4.19
C PRO A 422 35.29 3.94 2.68
N GLY A 423 36.52 3.99 2.12
CA GLY A 423 36.74 4.13 0.67
C GLY A 423 36.27 2.91 -0.11
N PHE A 424 36.56 1.70 0.42
CA PHE A 424 36.08 0.47 -0.16
C PHE A 424 34.56 0.30 -0.01
N ALA A 425 33.99 0.73 1.12
CA ALA A 425 32.54 0.73 1.31
C ALA A 425 31.83 1.63 0.28
N GLN A 426 32.39 2.82 0.01
CA GLN A 426 31.87 3.70 -1.04
C GLN A 426 31.99 3.08 -2.44
N THR A 427 33.11 2.41 -2.74
CA THR A 427 33.31 1.66 -3.99
C THR A 427 32.22 0.61 -4.23
N ILE A 428 31.93 -0.23 -3.23
CA ILE A 428 30.87 -1.25 -3.32
C ILE A 428 29.50 -0.60 -3.54
N LYS A 429 29.22 0.52 -2.87
CA LYS A 429 27.99 1.28 -3.04
C LYS A 429 27.84 1.85 -4.46
N ASP A 430 28.89 2.42 -5.01
CA ASP A 430 28.89 3.00 -6.36
C ASP A 430 28.68 1.93 -7.43
N ILE A 431 29.35 0.78 -7.31
CA ILE A 431 29.15 -0.37 -8.20
C ILE A 431 27.70 -0.87 -8.10
N THR A 432 27.13 -0.95 -6.89
CA THR A 432 25.74 -1.36 -6.69
C THR A 432 24.76 -0.41 -7.37
N ILE A 433 24.99 0.90 -7.27
CA ILE A 433 24.18 1.94 -7.95
C ILE A 433 24.29 1.76 -9.48
N ASN A 434 25.48 1.56 -10.00
CA ASN A 434 25.70 1.37 -11.44
C ASN A 434 25.00 0.11 -11.98
N ILE A 435 25.06 -1.00 -11.24
CA ILE A 435 24.37 -2.23 -11.61
C ILE A 435 22.85 -2.00 -11.67
N ASN A 436 22.28 -1.33 -10.67
CA ASN A 436 20.85 -1.05 -10.59
C ASN A 436 20.36 0.02 -11.57
N SER A 437 21.25 0.89 -12.07
CA SER A 437 20.92 1.93 -13.06
C SER A 437 20.95 1.45 -14.51
N LYS A 438 21.50 0.28 -14.79
CA LYS A 438 21.45 -0.37 -16.12
C LYS A 438 20.08 -1.03 -16.33
N LYS A 439 19.04 -0.20 -16.52
CA LYS A 439 17.71 -0.64 -16.95
C LYS A 439 17.65 -0.82 -18.45
#